data_8b8485a4ddc9fe7e4b5aabd5ae4b9eb0
#
_entry.id   8b8485a4ddc9fe7e4b5aabd5ae4b9eb0
#
_cell.length_a   1.000
_cell.length_b   1.000
_cell.length_c   1.000
_cell.angle_alpha   90.00
_cell.angle_beta   90.00
_cell.angle_gamma   90.00
#
_symmetry.space_group_name_H-M   'P 1'
#
loop_
_entity.id
_entity.type
_entity.pdbx_description
1 polymer ?
#
loop_
_entity_poly.entity_id
_entity_poly.type
_entity_poly.pdbx_seq_one_letter_code
_entity_poly.pdbx_strand_id
1 'polypeptide(L)'
;MNTFFINRKEVKINNIKFLEEKLKNIKNVESLLDFHFQTYSDSKHINKDMFEILLEIFSGSSINILETGSAAHGTKSSVLFASYVKIFGGKFDTVDTNPKIKSYYSFLESNNIRFHTEDSLNYINNLDDDIINGLDLVYLDSFDLDIDNPDPSQEHGLNEFLL
;
A
#
# COMPACT_ATOMS: atom_id res chain seq x y z
N MET A 1 20.40 -1.93 -7.07
CA MET A 1 19.27 -2.12 -7.99
C MET A 1 18.55 -3.36 -7.53
N ASN A 2 17.41 -3.20 -6.86
CA ASN A 2 16.67 -4.35 -6.36
C ASN A 2 15.74 -4.83 -7.46
N THR A 3 16.03 -6.02 -7.94
CA THR A 3 15.27 -6.70 -8.97
C THR A 3 14.38 -7.73 -8.30
N PHE A 4 13.07 -7.64 -8.51
CA PHE A 4 12.12 -8.65 -8.05
C PHE A 4 11.70 -9.50 -9.22
N PHE A 5 11.64 -10.80 -9.01
CA PHE A 5 11.18 -11.75 -10.01
C PHE A 5 9.69 -11.98 -9.82
N ILE A 6 8.90 -11.54 -10.79
CA ILE A 6 7.48 -11.92 -10.90
C ILE A 6 7.35 -12.77 -12.14
N ASN A 7 6.90 -14.01 -12.01
CA ASN A 7 6.76 -14.95 -13.11
C ASN A 7 8.02 -15.04 -14.00
N ARG A 8 9.23 -15.02 -13.39
CA ARG A 8 10.53 -15.04 -14.06
C ARG A 8 10.82 -13.85 -14.97
N LYS A 9 10.02 -12.78 -14.91
CA LYS A 9 10.35 -11.51 -15.57
C LYS A 9 10.89 -10.54 -14.55
N GLU A 10 12.04 -9.96 -14.88
CA GLU A 10 12.61 -8.88 -14.11
C GLU A 10 11.78 -7.62 -14.34
N VAL A 11 11.01 -7.19 -13.33
CA VAL A 11 10.28 -5.94 -13.37
C VAL A 11 11.10 -4.90 -12.60
N LYS A 12 11.50 -3.84 -13.30
CA LYS A 12 12.13 -2.67 -12.66
C LYS A 12 11.05 -1.88 -11.95
N ILE A 13 10.85 -2.17 -10.66
CA ILE A 13 9.80 -1.56 -9.85
C ILE A 13 9.90 -0.03 -9.81
N ASN A 14 11.10 0.53 -9.89
CA ASN A 14 11.35 1.98 -9.85
C ASN A 14 11.26 2.66 -11.24
N ASN A 15 10.45 2.15 -12.13
CA ASN A 15 10.23 2.82 -13.41
C ASN A 15 8.90 3.56 -13.38
N ILE A 16 8.92 4.80 -12.86
CA ILE A 16 7.75 5.67 -12.81
C ILE A 16 7.12 5.87 -14.19
N LYS A 17 7.92 6.02 -15.23
CA LYS A 17 7.42 6.21 -16.60
C LYS A 17 6.62 5.01 -17.09
N PHE A 18 7.11 3.80 -16.80
CA PHE A 18 6.37 2.56 -17.13
C PHE A 18 5.04 2.51 -16.38
N LEU A 19 5.06 2.79 -15.09
CA LEU A 19 3.84 2.80 -14.27
C LEU A 19 2.84 3.84 -14.81
N GLU A 20 3.25 5.08 -14.96
CA GLU A 20 2.38 6.16 -15.45
C GLU A 20 1.80 5.88 -16.84
N GLU A 21 2.59 5.30 -17.75
CA GLU A 21 2.10 4.90 -19.05
C GLU A 21 0.99 3.83 -18.96
N LYS A 22 1.17 2.84 -18.09
CA LYS A 22 0.17 1.79 -17.89
C LYS A 22 -1.08 2.32 -17.20
N LEU A 23 -0.94 3.16 -16.18
CA LEU A 23 -2.07 3.72 -15.44
C LEU A 23 -3.00 4.58 -16.32
N LYS A 24 -2.50 5.22 -17.38
CA LYS A 24 -3.34 6.01 -18.32
C LYS A 24 -4.49 5.23 -18.95
N ASN A 25 -4.35 3.92 -19.08
CA ASN A 25 -5.34 3.06 -19.71
C ASN A 25 -6.28 2.37 -18.70
N ILE A 26 -6.04 2.54 -17.41
CA ILE A 26 -6.84 1.96 -16.33
C ILE A 26 -7.97 2.93 -16.00
N LYS A 27 -9.22 2.43 -15.98
CA LYS A 27 -10.41 3.27 -15.79
C LYS A 27 -11.33 2.81 -14.67
N ASN A 28 -11.10 1.63 -14.12
CA ASN A 28 -11.89 1.06 -13.04
C ASN A 28 -11.01 0.21 -12.12
N VAL A 29 -11.55 -0.16 -10.97
CA VAL A 29 -10.85 -0.93 -9.93
C VAL A 29 -10.42 -2.30 -10.45
N GLU A 30 -11.28 -3.01 -11.17
CA GLU A 30 -10.99 -4.34 -11.74
C GLU A 30 -9.72 -4.29 -12.62
N SER A 31 -9.64 -3.34 -13.55
CA SER A 31 -8.47 -3.21 -14.43
C SER A 31 -7.20 -2.78 -13.68
N LEU A 32 -7.33 -2.03 -12.59
CA LEU A 32 -6.20 -1.71 -11.69
C LEU A 32 -5.69 -2.97 -10.99
N LEU A 33 -6.58 -3.76 -10.42
CA LEU A 33 -6.22 -5.00 -9.72
C LEU A 33 -5.57 -6.01 -10.66
N ASP A 34 -6.14 -6.22 -11.83
CA ASP A 34 -5.56 -7.10 -12.83
C ASP A 34 -4.16 -6.65 -13.25
N PHE A 35 -3.97 -5.37 -13.51
CA PHE A 35 -2.65 -4.82 -13.81
C PHE A 35 -1.68 -5.02 -12.64
N HIS A 36 -2.11 -4.69 -11.42
CA HIS A 36 -1.27 -4.79 -10.22
C HIS A 36 -0.82 -6.23 -9.97
N PHE A 37 -1.76 -7.17 -9.89
CA PHE A 37 -1.45 -8.57 -9.58
C PHE A 37 -0.70 -9.29 -10.70
N GLN A 38 -0.86 -8.87 -11.95
CA GLN A 38 -0.05 -9.39 -13.06
C GLN A 38 1.37 -8.81 -13.11
N THR A 39 1.56 -7.59 -12.62
CA THR A 39 2.82 -6.85 -12.78
C THR A 39 3.68 -6.84 -11.52
N TYR A 40 3.09 -6.61 -10.37
CA TYR A 40 3.78 -6.34 -9.11
C TYR A 40 3.63 -7.44 -8.06
N SER A 41 2.66 -8.32 -8.20
CA SER A 41 2.40 -9.41 -7.26
C SER A 41 2.27 -10.75 -8.01
N ASP A 42 1.33 -11.58 -7.62
CA ASP A 42 0.96 -12.84 -8.28
C ASP A 42 -0.54 -12.82 -8.59
N SER A 43 -0.90 -13.16 -9.82
CA SER A 43 -2.31 -13.24 -10.25
C SER A 43 -3.16 -14.22 -9.45
N LYS A 44 -2.52 -15.15 -8.72
CA LYS A 44 -3.13 -16.13 -7.81
C LYS A 44 -2.90 -15.80 -6.33
N HIS A 45 -2.46 -14.59 -6.02
CA HIS A 45 -2.20 -14.21 -4.65
C HIS A 45 -3.48 -14.27 -3.82
N ILE A 46 -3.39 -14.90 -2.64
CA ILE A 46 -4.55 -15.15 -1.76
C ILE A 46 -5.33 -13.89 -1.39
N ASN A 47 -4.66 -12.74 -1.30
CA ASN A 47 -5.29 -11.47 -0.94
C ASN A 47 -5.92 -10.74 -2.14
N LYS A 48 -5.87 -11.27 -3.37
CA LYS A 48 -6.45 -10.58 -4.54
C LYS A 48 -7.93 -10.33 -4.35
N ASP A 49 -8.68 -11.36 -3.98
CA ASP A 49 -10.13 -11.28 -3.79
C ASP A 49 -10.50 -10.31 -2.65
N MET A 50 -9.69 -10.28 -1.60
CA MET A 50 -9.88 -9.31 -0.50
C MET A 50 -9.72 -7.87 -0.99
N PHE A 51 -8.67 -7.57 -1.76
CA PHE A 51 -8.48 -6.23 -2.33
C PHE A 51 -9.54 -5.87 -3.36
N GLU A 52 -10.07 -6.84 -4.09
CA GLU A 52 -11.19 -6.63 -5.00
C GLU A 52 -12.42 -6.15 -4.23
N ILE A 53 -12.84 -6.89 -3.21
CA ILE A 53 -13.97 -6.51 -2.34
C ILE A 53 -13.71 -5.13 -1.70
N LEU A 54 -12.52 -4.92 -1.13
CA LEU A 54 -12.17 -3.69 -0.44
C LEU A 54 -12.24 -2.46 -1.34
N LEU A 55 -11.65 -2.51 -2.52
CA LEU A 55 -11.55 -1.34 -3.40
C LEU A 55 -12.83 -1.11 -4.22
N GLU A 56 -13.62 -2.15 -4.48
CA GLU A 56 -14.94 -2.01 -5.13
C GLU A 56 -15.93 -1.23 -4.27
N ILE A 57 -15.81 -1.28 -2.93
CA ILE A 57 -16.62 -0.45 -2.02
C ILE A 57 -16.52 1.04 -2.39
N PHE A 58 -15.35 1.49 -2.80
CA PHE A 58 -15.11 2.88 -3.18
C PHE A 58 -15.41 3.17 -4.65
N SER A 59 -15.61 2.14 -5.47
CA SER A 59 -16.01 2.24 -6.89
C SER A 59 -15.19 3.24 -7.71
N GLY A 60 -13.90 3.37 -7.42
CA GLY A 60 -13.01 4.32 -8.08
C GLY A 60 -13.23 5.79 -7.66
N SER A 61 -13.80 6.04 -6.49
CA SER A 61 -13.89 7.38 -5.90
C SER A 61 -12.52 7.85 -5.38
N SER A 62 -12.39 9.17 -5.23
CA SER A 62 -11.24 9.78 -4.55
C SER A 62 -11.31 9.45 -3.06
N ILE A 63 -10.27 8.82 -2.49
CA ILE A 63 -10.21 8.41 -1.09
C ILE A 63 -8.86 8.72 -0.44
N ASN A 64 -8.88 8.91 0.88
CA ASN A 64 -7.70 9.08 1.70
C ASN A 64 -7.35 7.76 2.39
N ILE A 65 -6.16 7.27 2.15
CA ILE A 65 -5.69 5.95 2.60
C ILE A 65 -4.51 6.13 3.54
N LEU A 66 -4.56 5.44 4.68
CA LEU A 66 -3.41 5.21 5.56
C LEU A 66 -3.05 3.73 5.54
N GLU A 67 -1.77 3.43 5.32
CA GLU A 67 -1.21 2.08 5.44
C GLU A 67 -0.15 2.06 6.52
N THR A 68 -0.20 1.07 7.41
CA THR A 68 0.91 0.75 8.32
C THR A 68 1.64 -0.48 7.83
N GLY A 69 2.99 -0.43 7.81
CA GLY A 69 3.78 -1.49 7.20
C GLY A 69 3.77 -1.42 5.66
N SER A 70 4.74 -0.72 5.10
CA SER A 70 4.86 -0.61 3.64
C SER A 70 5.28 -1.95 3.03
N ALA A 71 4.35 -2.67 2.43
CA ALA A 71 4.57 -4.02 1.91
C ALA A 71 5.62 -4.06 0.79
N ALA A 72 6.85 -4.45 1.15
CA ALA A 72 7.94 -4.66 0.19
C ALA A 72 7.86 -6.02 -0.51
N HIS A 73 7.10 -6.95 0.05
CA HIS A 73 6.95 -8.34 -0.41
C HIS A 73 5.48 -8.69 -0.64
N GLY A 74 5.24 -9.86 -1.16
CA GLY A 74 3.87 -10.38 -1.34
C GLY A 74 2.98 -9.51 -2.22
N THR A 75 1.94 -8.96 -1.65
CA THR A 75 0.92 -8.16 -2.34
C THR A 75 1.42 -6.84 -2.89
N LYS A 76 2.45 -6.24 -2.27
CA LYS A 76 2.92 -4.87 -2.58
C LYS A 76 1.78 -3.84 -2.54
N SER A 77 1.01 -3.89 -1.48
CA SER A 77 -0.14 -3.02 -1.23
C SER A 77 0.17 -1.54 -1.41
N SER A 78 1.35 -1.08 -0.96
CA SER A 78 1.79 0.31 -1.17
C SER A 78 1.81 0.74 -2.64
N VAL A 79 2.19 -0.15 -3.57
CA VAL A 79 2.15 0.14 -5.01
C VAL A 79 0.70 0.17 -5.51
N LEU A 80 -0.15 -0.70 -4.99
CA LEU A 80 -1.58 -0.75 -5.34
C LEU A 80 -2.28 0.54 -4.91
N PHE A 81 -2.14 0.93 -3.65
CA PHE A 81 -2.78 2.13 -3.11
C PHE A 81 -2.24 3.42 -3.74
N ALA A 82 -0.93 3.52 -3.95
CA ALA A 82 -0.35 4.64 -4.69
C ALA A 82 -0.89 4.72 -6.12
N SER A 83 -1.07 3.59 -6.80
CA SER A 83 -1.64 3.54 -8.14
C SER A 83 -3.12 3.92 -8.13
N TYR A 84 -3.88 3.47 -7.13
CA TYR A 84 -5.28 3.85 -6.94
C TYR A 84 -5.42 5.38 -6.83
N VAL A 85 -4.65 6.00 -5.92
CA VAL A 85 -4.68 7.47 -5.72
C VAL A 85 -4.24 8.22 -6.98
N LYS A 86 -3.27 7.72 -7.73
CA LYS A 86 -2.86 8.33 -9.02
C LYS A 86 -3.97 8.32 -10.07
N ILE A 87 -4.86 7.32 -10.06
CA ILE A 87 -5.94 7.18 -11.05
C ILE A 87 -7.20 7.91 -10.60
N PHE A 88 -7.63 7.66 -9.37
CA PHE A 88 -8.96 8.07 -8.88
C PHE A 88 -8.91 9.30 -7.97
N GLY A 89 -7.71 9.70 -7.52
CA GLY A 89 -7.53 10.85 -6.62
C GLY A 89 -7.54 10.48 -5.14
N GLY A 90 -7.40 11.50 -4.30
CA GLY A 90 -7.28 11.36 -2.86
C GLY A 90 -5.84 11.48 -2.38
N LYS A 91 -5.56 10.90 -1.21
CA LYS A 91 -4.23 10.90 -0.58
C LYS A 91 -3.86 9.48 -0.15
N PHE A 92 -2.57 9.21 -0.14
CA PHE A 92 -2.03 7.98 0.40
C PHE A 92 -0.81 8.29 1.26
N ASP A 93 -0.90 7.94 2.52
CA ASP A 93 0.19 7.97 3.47
C ASP A 93 0.49 6.53 3.91
N THR A 94 1.77 6.15 3.91
CA THR A 94 2.20 4.86 4.42
C THR A 94 3.39 5.05 5.37
N VAL A 95 3.42 4.28 6.44
CA VAL A 95 4.44 4.36 7.49
C VAL A 95 5.10 3.02 7.73
N ASP A 96 6.43 3.03 7.83
CA ASP A 96 7.25 1.83 8.08
C ASP A 96 8.50 2.23 8.87
N THR A 97 8.92 1.38 9.79
CA THR A 97 10.15 1.60 10.58
C THR A 97 11.42 1.46 9.75
N ASN A 98 11.37 0.78 8.61
CA ASN A 98 12.53 0.53 7.78
C ASN A 98 12.84 1.71 6.84
N PRO A 99 13.95 2.47 7.08
CA PRO A 99 14.25 3.66 6.29
C PRO A 99 14.55 3.37 4.80
N LYS A 100 14.82 2.11 4.45
CA LYS A 100 15.04 1.71 3.05
C LYS A 100 13.76 1.74 2.23
N ILE A 101 12.60 1.60 2.86
CA ILE A 101 11.29 1.58 2.19
C ILE A 101 11.04 2.91 1.48
N LYS A 102 11.25 4.03 2.15
CA LYS A 102 11.11 5.36 1.53
C LYS A 102 12.00 5.50 0.29
N SER A 103 13.27 5.11 0.39
CA SER A 103 14.17 5.15 -0.76
C SER A 103 13.73 4.21 -1.89
N TYR A 104 13.20 3.05 -1.52
CA TYR A 104 12.73 2.04 -2.47
C TYR A 104 11.50 2.50 -3.27
N TYR A 105 10.56 3.17 -2.61
CA TYR A 105 9.31 3.66 -3.22
C TYR A 105 9.33 5.15 -3.59
N SER A 106 10.49 5.82 -3.51
CA SER A 106 10.62 7.25 -3.84
C SER A 106 10.05 7.64 -5.21
N PHE A 107 10.03 6.71 -6.16
CA PHE A 107 9.44 6.93 -7.50
C PHE A 107 7.91 7.07 -7.48
N LEU A 108 7.23 6.68 -6.41
CA LEU A 108 5.78 6.84 -6.23
C LEU A 108 5.44 8.16 -5.54
N GLU A 109 6.36 8.77 -4.79
CA GLU A 109 6.10 9.97 -4.01
C GLU A 109 5.58 11.14 -4.87
N SER A 110 4.63 11.87 -4.31
CA SER A 110 4.04 13.07 -4.89
C SER A 110 3.44 13.93 -3.77
N ASN A 111 2.80 15.03 -4.11
CA ASN A 111 2.06 15.85 -3.12
C ASN A 111 0.96 15.06 -2.39
N ASN A 112 0.42 14.03 -3.03
CA ASN A 112 -0.69 13.22 -2.52
C ASN A 112 -0.27 11.81 -2.07
N ILE A 113 1.02 11.45 -2.22
CA ILE A 113 1.52 10.12 -1.88
C ILE A 113 2.81 10.29 -1.09
N ARG A 114 2.81 9.90 0.17
CA ARG A 114 3.92 10.10 1.09
C ARG A 114 4.31 8.80 1.79
N PHE A 115 5.63 8.61 1.94
CA PHE A 115 6.23 7.50 2.66
C PHE A 115 6.93 8.03 3.91
N HIS A 116 6.50 7.58 5.07
CA HIS A 116 7.03 8.00 6.37
C HIS A 116 7.95 6.90 6.92
N THR A 117 9.02 7.33 7.63
CA THR A 117 9.92 6.39 8.33
C THR A 117 9.77 6.64 9.81
N GLU A 118 8.89 5.88 10.44
CA GLU A 118 8.53 6.02 11.84
C GLU A 118 7.84 4.73 12.31
N ASP A 119 7.74 4.56 13.62
CA ASP A 119 6.87 3.56 14.23
C ASP A 119 5.39 3.94 13.99
N SER A 120 4.57 2.97 13.60
CA SER A 120 3.18 3.22 13.21
C SER A 120 2.32 3.74 14.35
N LEU A 121 2.52 3.25 15.58
CA LEU A 121 1.79 3.73 16.75
C LEU A 121 2.14 5.20 17.05
N ASN A 122 3.42 5.54 16.98
CA ASN A 122 3.84 6.93 17.14
C ASN A 122 3.27 7.82 16.05
N TYR A 123 3.30 7.36 14.80
CA TYR A 123 2.76 8.10 13.66
C TYR A 123 1.26 8.37 13.84
N ILE A 124 0.46 7.34 14.13
CA ILE A 124 -1.00 7.48 14.30
C ILE A 124 -1.32 8.41 15.47
N ASN A 125 -0.64 8.24 16.63
CA ASN A 125 -0.85 9.07 17.81
C ASN A 125 -0.52 10.56 17.60
N ASN A 126 0.28 10.89 16.60
CA ASN A 126 0.66 12.27 16.27
C ASN A 126 -0.15 12.86 15.09
N LEU A 127 -1.09 12.11 14.54
CA LEU A 127 -1.99 12.65 13.52
C LEU A 127 -2.99 13.63 14.14
N ASP A 128 -3.25 14.72 13.43
CA ASP A 128 -4.33 15.63 13.79
C ASP A 128 -5.70 14.95 13.62
N ASP A 129 -6.65 15.27 14.49
CA ASP A 129 -8.01 14.74 14.45
C ASP A 129 -8.70 14.94 13.09
N ASP A 130 -8.42 16.07 12.44
CA ASP A 130 -8.97 16.36 11.10
C ASP A 130 -8.44 15.39 10.03
N ILE A 131 -7.19 14.92 10.18
CA ILE A 131 -6.60 13.92 9.29
C ILE A 131 -7.25 12.56 9.54
N ILE A 132 -7.35 12.15 10.82
CA ILE A 132 -7.95 10.87 11.22
C ILE A 132 -9.40 10.80 10.74
N ASN A 133 -10.19 11.83 11.02
CA ASN A 133 -11.60 11.91 10.61
C ASN A 133 -11.78 12.00 9.08
N GLY A 134 -10.75 12.34 8.34
CA GLY A 134 -10.73 12.41 6.88
C GLY A 134 -10.25 11.14 6.19
N LEU A 135 -9.87 10.08 6.93
CA LEU A 135 -9.46 8.80 6.35
C LEU A 135 -10.70 8.00 5.90
N ASP A 136 -10.63 7.47 4.69
CA ASP A 136 -11.67 6.59 4.13
C ASP A 136 -11.26 5.12 4.29
N LEU A 137 -9.95 4.83 4.32
CA LEU A 137 -9.39 3.49 4.43
C LEU A 137 -8.15 3.50 5.31
N VAL A 138 -8.12 2.61 6.30
CA VAL A 138 -6.92 2.27 7.07
C VAL A 138 -6.57 0.80 6.81
N TYR A 139 -5.36 0.54 6.33
CA TYR A 139 -4.84 -0.80 6.08
C TYR A 139 -3.68 -1.10 7.01
N LEU A 140 -3.92 -1.96 7.99
CA LEU A 140 -2.96 -2.34 9.03
C LEU A 140 -2.18 -3.59 8.59
N ASP A 141 -0.91 -3.42 8.23
CA ASP A 141 -0.01 -4.49 7.73
C ASP A 141 1.42 -4.33 8.27
N SER A 142 1.56 -3.69 9.44
CA SER A 142 2.88 -3.36 10.00
C SER A 142 3.60 -4.56 10.60
N PHE A 143 2.89 -5.63 10.91
CA PHE A 143 3.42 -6.79 11.59
C PHE A 143 2.85 -8.09 11.04
N ASP A 144 3.71 -8.93 10.49
CA ASP A 144 3.32 -10.29 10.10
C ASP A 144 3.04 -11.13 11.34
N LEU A 145 1.97 -11.92 11.29
CA LEU A 145 1.66 -12.86 12.36
C LEU A 145 2.79 -13.91 12.49
N ASP A 146 3.51 -13.88 13.60
CA ASP A 146 4.47 -14.91 13.97
C ASP A 146 3.74 -16.03 14.69
N ILE A 147 3.53 -17.16 14.01
CA ILE A 147 2.80 -18.31 14.56
C ILE A 147 3.57 -18.95 15.72
N ASP A 148 4.91 -18.92 15.68
CA ASP A 148 5.77 -19.51 16.71
C ASP A 148 5.94 -18.58 17.92
N ASN A 149 5.78 -17.25 17.73
CA ASN A 149 5.86 -16.24 18.79
C ASN A 149 4.83 -15.12 18.54
N PRO A 150 3.54 -15.38 18.74
CA PRO A 150 2.46 -14.48 18.34
C PRO A 150 2.36 -13.19 19.18
N ASP A 151 2.79 -13.23 20.45
CA ASP A 151 2.51 -12.17 21.42
C ASP A 151 2.93 -10.75 20.93
N PRO A 152 4.14 -10.50 20.42
CA PRO A 152 4.54 -9.15 20.01
C PRO A 152 3.73 -8.63 18.82
N SER A 153 3.42 -9.49 17.84
CA SER A 153 2.66 -9.10 16.66
C SER A 153 1.19 -8.85 16.97
N GLN A 154 0.61 -9.68 17.85
CA GLN A 154 -0.77 -9.49 18.30
C GLN A 154 -0.93 -8.22 19.14
N GLU A 155 0.00 -7.94 20.06
CA GLU A 155 -0.02 -6.74 20.88
C GLU A 155 0.11 -5.48 20.02
N HIS A 156 1.04 -5.47 19.08
CA HIS A 156 1.23 -4.33 18.18
C HIS A 156 0.01 -4.08 17.30
N GLY A 157 -0.51 -5.10 16.64
CA GLY A 157 -1.70 -4.99 15.80
C GLY A 157 -2.96 -4.59 16.57
N LEU A 158 -3.11 -5.06 17.83
CA LEU A 158 -4.20 -4.62 18.70
C LEU A 158 -4.07 -3.14 19.05
N ASN A 159 -2.86 -2.68 19.38
CA ASN A 159 -2.62 -1.27 19.69
C ASN A 159 -2.89 -0.36 18.49
N GLU A 160 -2.50 -0.76 17.27
CA GLU A 160 -2.87 -0.03 16.05
C GLU A 160 -4.38 0.05 15.83
N PHE A 161 -5.10 -1.04 16.10
CA PHE A 161 -6.56 -1.08 15.94
C PHE A 161 -7.32 -0.24 16.98
N LEU A 162 -6.73 -0.02 18.16
CA LEU A 162 -7.37 0.73 19.26
C LEU A 162 -7.11 2.23 19.21
N LEU A 163 -6.19 2.70 18.35
CA LEU A 163 -5.90 4.12 18.12
C LEU A 163 -6.84 4.71 17.07
#